data_273f0a12a78f846807bf5b6882a1ab27
#
_entry.id   273f0a12a78f846807bf5b6882a1ab27
#
_cell.length_a   1.000
_cell.length_b   1.000
_cell.length_c   1.000
_cell.angle_alpha   90.00
_cell.angle_beta   90.00
_cell.angle_gamma   90.00
#
_symmetry.space_group_name_H-M   'P 1'
#
loop_
_entity.id
_entity.type
_entity.pdbx_description
1 polymer ?
#
loop_
_entity_poly.entity_id
_entity_poly.type
_entity_poly.pdbx_seq_one_letter_code
_entity_poly.pdbx_strand_id
1 'polypeptide(L)'
;MEVVQINTPIAVMFVVYALLMLYIGFYFYKQNKNSEDYFLGGRTMGPVISALSAGASDMSGWLLMGLPGALYVSGFIDSYIAIGLTIGASLNWIFVAKRLRIYTSVIANSLTIPDYFETRFDDDKHILRIVCAVVILIFFTFYVSSGLVSGAKLFESTFGIRYDYALTTGTIIIVAYTFLGGYKAVCWTDMIQGLLMMMALIIVPLVMLYHLGGFGEAMNIVREIKPQALSMGEGVGIISIISALAWGLGYFGQPHILVRFMSIRSTKDIPMATFIGIAWMAVCLLSACMIGILGIAYVHKFELSLQDPEKIFIVMSQLLFNPWIAGILLSAILAAIMSTASSQLLVSSSTIAEDFYKKIFREDVPSHIVLNLGKLGVLLVAVIAFLISTDKNSSVLSIVSYAWAGFGASFGSVMFFSLFWSRMTRVGAILGMITGAATVVLWKNFANSGLYEIVPGFLVASVVIIIASLFTNVRSGTKAAYEKMLKEL
;
A
#
# COMPACT_ATOMS: atom_id res chain seq x y z
N MET A 1 -9.89 10.14 -37.48
CA MET A 1 -10.35 9.25 -36.39
C MET A 1 -9.55 7.99 -36.51
N GLU A 2 -8.50 7.82 -35.68
CA GLU A 2 -7.87 6.51 -35.56
C GLU A 2 -8.92 5.56 -34.98
N VAL A 3 -9.19 4.49 -35.71
CA VAL A 3 -10.10 3.43 -35.21
C VAL A 3 -9.37 2.75 -34.06
N VAL A 4 -9.78 3.01 -32.83
CA VAL A 4 -9.29 2.32 -31.66
C VAL A 4 -9.60 0.83 -31.85
N GLN A 5 -8.58 0.03 -32.18
CA GLN A 5 -8.73 -1.43 -32.25
C GLN A 5 -8.72 -1.97 -30.81
N ILE A 6 -9.92 -2.16 -30.25
CA ILE A 6 -10.07 -2.81 -28.96
C ILE A 6 -9.60 -4.26 -29.10
N ASN A 7 -8.56 -4.64 -28.36
CA ASN A 7 -8.12 -6.02 -28.31
C ASN A 7 -9.16 -6.85 -27.55
N THR A 8 -10.10 -7.44 -28.27
CA THR A 8 -11.26 -8.16 -27.70
C THR A 8 -10.86 -9.24 -26.68
N PRO A 9 -9.88 -10.12 -26.91
CA PRO A 9 -9.44 -11.09 -25.90
C PRO A 9 -9.02 -10.46 -24.57
N ILE A 10 -8.26 -9.38 -24.61
CA ILE A 10 -7.82 -8.67 -23.39
C ILE A 10 -9.02 -8.07 -22.66
N ALA A 11 -9.94 -7.42 -23.41
CA ALA A 11 -11.15 -6.84 -22.83
C ALA A 11 -12.03 -7.92 -22.18
N VAL A 12 -12.19 -9.09 -22.79
CA VAL A 12 -12.93 -10.22 -22.24
C VAL A 12 -12.29 -10.68 -20.94
N MET A 13 -10.95 -10.81 -20.88
CA MET A 13 -10.27 -11.23 -19.66
C MET A 13 -10.43 -10.22 -18.52
N PHE A 14 -10.42 -8.92 -18.82
CA PHE A 14 -10.70 -7.88 -17.82
C PHE A 14 -12.12 -7.98 -17.27
N VAL A 15 -13.11 -8.23 -18.15
CA VAL A 15 -14.51 -8.43 -17.73
C VAL A 15 -14.66 -9.69 -16.88
N VAL A 16 -14.04 -10.81 -17.29
CA VAL A 16 -14.07 -12.06 -16.52
C VAL A 16 -13.45 -11.86 -15.13
N TYR A 17 -12.30 -11.18 -15.06
CA TYR A 17 -11.67 -10.84 -13.80
C TYR A 17 -12.58 -9.98 -12.92
N ALA A 18 -13.17 -8.90 -13.47
CA ALA A 18 -14.05 -8.02 -12.74
C ALA A 18 -15.30 -8.74 -12.20
N LEU A 19 -15.93 -9.58 -13.02
CA LEU A 19 -17.09 -10.39 -12.62
C LEU A 19 -16.75 -11.37 -11.50
N LEU A 20 -15.57 -12.02 -11.55
CA LEU A 20 -15.10 -12.90 -10.50
C LEU A 20 -14.94 -12.15 -9.17
N MET A 21 -14.31 -10.97 -9.20
CA MET A 21 -14.12 -10.15 -8.00
C MET A 21 -15.44 -9.65 -7.42
N LEU A 22 -16.38 -9.22 -8.28
CA LEU A 22 -17.72 -8.81 -7.88
C LEU A 22 -18.51 -9.97 -7.24
N TYR A 23 -18.41 -11.17 -7.80
CA TYR A 23 -19.07 -12.36 -7.26
C TYR A 23 -18.57 -12.68 -5.84
N ILE A 24 -17.25 -12.67 -5.64
CA ILE A 24 -16.63 -12.92 -4.33
C ILE A 24 -17.03 -11.82 -3.34
N GLY A 25 -16.95 -10.56 -3.76
CA GLY A 25 -17.36 -9.42 -2.95
C GLY A 25 -18.81 -9.53 -2.47
N PHE A 26 -19.72 -9.86 -3.38
CA PHE A 26 -21.14 -10.04 -3.07
C PHE A 26 -21.41 -11.23 -2.15
N TYR A 27 -20.70 -12.34 -2.34
CA TYR A 27 -20.83 -13.52 -1.49
C TYR A 27 -20.51 -13.20 -0.01
N PHE A 28 -19.41 -12.51 0.24
CA PHE A 28 -19.00 -12.15 1.60
C PHE A 28 -19.76 -10.95 2.18
N TYR A 29 -20.25 -10.03 1.34
CA TYR A 29 -21.06 -8.90 1.80
C TYR A 29 -22.28 -9.36 2.61
N LYS A 30 -22.93 -10.43 2.20
CA LYS A 30 -24.10 -11.01 2.88
C LYS A 30 -23.78 -11.58 4.28
N GLN A 31 -22.52 -11.76 4.64
CA GLN A 31 -22.12 -12.36 5.91
C GLN A 31 -21.87 -11.31 7.01
N ASN A 32 -21.84 -10.03 6.67
CA ASN A 32 -21.61 -8.97 7.65
C ASN A 32 -22.85 -8.74 8.51
N LYS A 33 -22.72 -8.88 9.84
CA LYS A 33 -23.82 -8.75 10.81
C LYS A 33 -23.68 -7.51 11.69
N ASN A 34 -22.46 -7.05 11.96
CA ASN A 34 -22.15 -5.95 12.88
C ASN A 34 -20.91 -5.15 12.42
N SER A 35 -20.56 -4.10 13.15
CA SER A 35 -19.39 -3.26 12.86
C SER A 35 -18.07 -4.03 12.93
N GLU A 36 -17.91 -4.98 13.86
CA GLU A 36 -16.69 -5.80 13.95
C GLU A 36 -16.53 -6.72 12.75
N ASP A 37 -17.63 -7.32 12.26
CA ASP A 37 -17.63 -8.10 11.02
C ASP A 37 -17.26 -7.22 9.82
N TYR A 38 -17.80 -6.01 9.76
CA TYR A 38 -17.59 -5.11 8.62
C TYR A 38 -16.18 -4.53 8.57
N PHE A 39 -15.58 -4.13 9.71
CA PHE A 39 -14.27 -3.48 9.75
C PHE A 39 -13.10 -4.41 10.03
N LEU A 40 -13.30 -5.55 10.71
CA LEU A 40 -12.25 -6.51 11.05
C LEU A 40 -12.57 -7.97 10.69
N GLY A 41 -13.69 -8.21 10.00
CA GLY A 41 -14.10 -9.57 9.63
C GLY A 41 -14.34 -10.49 10.84
N GLY A 42 -14.78 -9.91 11.97
CA GLY A 42 -14.96 -10.66 13.21
C GLY A 42 -13.67 -11.25 13.78
N ARG A 43 -12.50 -10.72 13.40
CA ARG A 43 -11.17 -11.23 13.79
C ARG A 43 -10.99 -12.73 13.48
N THR A 44 -11.50 -13.18 12.34
CA THR A 44 -11.51 -14.60 11.95
C THR A 44 -10.53 -14.94 10.82
N MET A 45 -9.67 -14.01 10.43
CA MET A 45 -8.77 -14.18 9.30
C MET A 45 -7.66 -15.18 9.62
N GLY A 46 -7.58 -16.24 8.81
CA GLY A 46 -6.50 -17.23 8.92
C GLY A 46 -5.15 -16.67 8.43
N PRO A 47 -4.03 -17.38 8.70
CA PRO A 47 -2.68 -16.89 8.43
C PRO A 47 -2.42 -16.61 6.95
N VAL A 48 -2.90 -17.46 6.04
CA VAL A 48 -2.71 -17.29 4.58
C VAL A 48 -3.43 -16.05 4.07
N ILE A 49 -4.70 -15.89 4.46
CA ILE A 49 -5.51 -14.75 4.02
C ILE A 49 -4.94 -13.45 4.59
N SER A 50 -4.59 -13.42 5.88
CA SER A 50 -4.02 -12.24 6.52
C SER A 50 -2.69 -11.82 5.87
N ALA A 51 -1.82 -12.79 5.57
CA ALA A 51 -0.52 -12.56 4.95
C ALA A 51 -0.65 -12.00 3.53
N LEU A 52 -1.42 -12.69 2.69
CA LEU A 52 -1.59 -12.29 1.29
C LEU A 52 -2.41 -11.02 1.15
N SER A 53 -3.43 -10.82 2.01
CA SER A 53 -4.17 -9.55 2.03
C SER A 53 -3.30 -8.39 2.49
N ALA A 54 -2.44 -8.56 3.50
CA ALA A 54 -1.51 -7.52 3.90
C ALA A 54 -0.58 -7.12 2.75
N GLY A 55 0.03 -8.11 2.07
CA GLY A 55 0.89 -7.87 0.92
C GLY A 55 0.16 -7.26 -0.28
N ALA A 56 -0.97 -7.84 -0.70
CA ALA A 56 -1.72 -7.36 -1.85
C ALA A 56 -2.36 -5.99 -1.64
N SER A 57 -2.73 -5.63 -0.40
CA SER A 57 -3.26 -4.30 -0.09
C SER A 57 -2.19 -3.21 -0.06
N ASP A 58 -0.95 -3.58 0.15
CA ASP A 58 0.22 -2.71 0.12
C ASP A 58 0.73 -2.49 -1.31
N MET A 59 0.90 -3.58 -2.05
CA MET A 59 1.53 -3.61 -3.35
C MET A 59 0.52 -3.29 -4.46
N SER A 60 0.31 -1.98 -4.69
CA SER A 60 -0.56 -1.43 -5.73
C SER A 60 0.09 -1.49 -7.13
N GLY A 61 -0.43 -0.71 -8.06
CA GLY A 61 0.16 -0.54 -9.40
C GLY A 61 1.64 -0.16 -9.40
N TRP A 62 2.17 0.40 -8.32
CA TRP A 62 3.60 0.72 -8.22
C TRP A 62 4.50 -0.52 -8.30
N LEU A 63 4.04 -1.69 -7.84
CA LEU A 63 4.82 -2.92 -7.87
C LEU A 63 5.03 -3.43 -9.32
N LEU A 64 3.98 -3.37 -10.16
CA LEU A 64 4.04 -3.87 -11.53
C LEU A 64 4.48 -2.81 -12.54
N MET A 65 4.40 -1.53 -12.18
CA MET A 65 4.70 -0.41 -13.07
C MET A 65 5.82 0.47 -12.52
N GLY A 66 5.66 1.04 -11.34
CA GLY A 66 6.57 2.02 -10.77
C GLY A 66 7.95 1.46 -10.47
N LEU A 67 8.04 0.33 -9.76
CA LEU A 67 9.33 -0.29 -9.42
C LEU A 67 10.07 -0.83 -10.65
N PRO A 68 9.45 -1.59 -11.57
CA PRO A 68 10.11 -1.97 -12.81
C PRO A 68 10.56 -0.76 -13.63
N GLY A 69 9.75 0.30 -13.70
CA GLY A 69 10.11 1.54 -14.38
C GLY A 69 11.33 2.22 -13.76
N ALA A 70 11.42 2.27 -12.43
CA ALA A 70 12.56 2.81 -11.71
C ALA A 70 13.85 2.02 -12.02
N LEU A 71 13.80 0.68 -11.95
CA LEU A 71 14.95 -0.18 -12.31
C LEU A 71 15.34 -0.04 -13.79
N TYR A 72 14.37 0.14 -14.70
CA TYR A 72 14.65 0.39 -16.10
C TYR A 72 15.44 1.70 -16.30
N VAL A 73 15.09 2.76 -15.55
CA VAL A 73 15.76 4.07 -15.63
C VAL A 73 17.09 4.07 -14.89
N SER A 74 17.13 3.61 -13.66
CA SER A 74 18.28 3.81 -12.75
C SER A 74 19.15 2.55 -12.60
N GLY A 75 18.64 1.37 -12.92
CA GLY A 75 19.34 0.11 -12.72
C GLY A 75 19.20 -0.45 -11.31
N PHE A 76 20.16 -1.31 -10.91
CA PHE A 76 20.11 -2.04 -9.62
C PHE A 76 20.16 -1.15 -8.37
N ILE A 77 20.50 0.12 -8.49
CA ILE A 77 20.44 1.05 -7.35
C ILE A 77 19.04 1.12 -6.74
N ASP A 78 17.99 1.10 -7.55
CA ASP A 78 16.60 1.16 -7.06
C ASP A 78 16.12 -0.17 -6.47
N SER A 79 16.90 -1.27 -6.58
CA SER A 79 16.63 -2.50 -5.83
C SER A 79 16.76 -2.33 -4.31
N TYR A 80 17.47 -1.30 -3.84
CA TYR A 80 17.47 -0.95 -2.41
C TYR A 80 16.08 -0.61 -1.86
N ILE A 81 15.15 -0.15 -2.71
CA ILE A 81 13.72 0.02 -2.35
C ILE A 81 13.15 -1.34 -1.94
N ALA A 82 13.34 -2.36 -2.79
CA ALA A 82 12.86 -3.72 -2.54
C ALA A 82 13.49 -4.34 -1.28
N ILE A 83 14.80 -4.12 -1.08
CA ILE A 83 15.53 -4.58 0.11
C ILE A 83 14.97 -3.88 1.37
N GLY A 84 14.85 -2.57 1.34
CA GLY A 84 14.31 -1.78 2.46
C GLY A 84 12.89 -2.19 2.83
N LEU A 85 12.01 -2.35 1.84
CA LEU A 85 10.65 -2.81 2.02
C LEU A 85 10.61 -4.22 2.65
N THR A 86 11.41 -5.17 2.14
CA THR A 86 11.47 -6.54 2.69
C THR A 86 11.92 -6.55 4.14
N ILE A 87 12.94 -5.76 4.48
CA ILE A 87 13.41 -5.62 5.87
C ILE A 87 12.33 -4.98 6.74
N GLY A 88 11.74 -3.86 6.30
CA GLY A 88 10.71 -3.16 7.05
C GLY A 88 9.47 -4.00 7.30
N ALA A 89 8.98 -4.72 6.30
CA ALA A 89 7.86 -5.66 6.46
C ALA A 89 8.20 -6.79 7.43
N SER A 90 9.42 -7.35 7.33
CA SER A 90 9.87 -8.41 8.24
C SER A 90 9.86 -7.94 9.68
N LEU A 91 10.43 -6.76 9.95
CA LEU A 91 10.45 -6.17 11.28
C LEU A 91 9.01 -5.87 11.78
N ASN A 92 8.14 -5.38 10.90
CA ASN A 92 6.76 -5.09 11.25
C ASN A 92 5.97 -6.36 11.63
N TRP A 93 6.08 -7.43 10.85
CA TRP A 93 5.47 -8.72 11.17
C TRP A 93 6.01 -9.35 12.45
N ILE A 94 7.32 -9.34 12.63
CA ILE A 94 7.98 -10.01 13.79
C ILE A 94 7.71 -9.26 15.09
N PHE A 95 7.84 -7.93 15.08
CA PHE A 95 7.82 -7.14 16.31
C PHE A 95 6.46 -6.48 16.59
N VAL A 96 5.78 -5.95 15.56
CA VAL A 96 4.55 -5.16 15.75
C VAL A 96 3.30 -6.05 15.78
N ALA A 97 3.19 -7.02 14.87
CA ALA A 97 1.95 -7.76 14.66
C ALA A 97 1.40 -8.40 15.94
N LYS A 98 2.22 -9.12 16.70
CA LYS A 98 1.79 -9.78 17.93
C LYS A 98 1.35 -8.78 19.01
N ARG A 99 2.14 -7.72 19.25
CA ARG A 99 1.83 -6.69 20.23
C ARG A 99 0.54 -5.95 19.91
N LEU A 100 0.38 -5.52 18.66
CA LEU A 100 -0.80 -4.84 18.18
C LEU A 100 -2.05 -5.73 18.27
N ARG A 101 -1.94 -7.02 17.88
CA ARG A 101 -3.03 -7.99 17.99
C ARG A 101 -3.50 -8.18 19.42
N ILE A 102 -2.58 -8.36 20.37
CA ILE A 102 -2.90 -8.51 21.79
C ILE A 102 -3.56 -7.23 22.30
N TYR A 103 -2.96 -6.07 22.05
CA TYR A 103 -3.51 -4.83 22.55
C TYR A 103 -4.95 -4.59 22.07
N THR A 104 -5.16 -4.71 20.77
CA THR A 104 -6.45 -4.39 20.14
C THR A 104 -7.55 -5.42 20.36
N SER A 105 -7.26 -6.60 20.91
CA SER A 105 -8.28 -7.61 21.20
C SER A 105 -8.48 -7.90 22.66
N VAL A 106 -7.37 -7.99 23.43
CA VAL A 106 -7.42 -8.42 24.82
C VAL A 106 -7.49 -7.23 25.79
N ILE A 107 -6.82 -6.12 25.43
CA ILE A 107 -6.70 -4.97 26.33
C ILE A 107 -7.86 -3.98 26.13
N ALA A 108 -8.13 -3.59 24.88
CA ALA A 108 -9.00 -2.46 24.58
C ALA A 108 -10.12 -2.72 23.56
N ASN A 109 -10.17 -3.89 22.93
CA ASN A 109 -11.12 -4.22 21.85
C ASN A 109 -11.25 -3.12 20.78
N SER A 110 -10.11 -2.58 20.33
CA SER A 110 -10.07 -1.51 19.31
C SER A 110 -10.41 -2.04 17.92
N LEU A 111 -11.27 -1.34 17.18
CA LEU A 111 -11.72 -1.73 15.86
C LEU A 111 -10.91 -1.06 14.74
N THR A 112 -10.34 0.10 15.00
CA THR A 112 -9.59 0.91 14.04
C THR A 112 -8.24 1.33 14.60
N ILE A 113 -7.33 1.83 13.76
CA ILE A 113 -6.05 2.38 14.21
C ILE A 113 -6.23 3.68 15.03
N PRO A 114 -7.11 4.62 14.63
CA PRO A 114 -7.45 5.74 15.49
C PRO A 114 -7.98 5.33 16.88
N ASP A 115 -8.81 4.30 16.92
CA ASP A 115 -9.35 3.73 18.17
C ASP A 115 -8.25 3.12 19.04
N TYR A 116 -7.28 2.44 18.42
CA TYR A 116 -6.10 1.94 19.11
C TYR A 116 -5.29 3.07 19.77
N PHE A 117 -4.99 4.14 19.06
CA PHE A 117 -4.22 5.26 19.62
C PHE A 117 -4.98 5.98 20.75
N GLU A 118 -6.27 6.17 20.59
CA GLU A 118 -7.12 6.79 21.62
C GLU A 118 -7.12 5.97 22.90
N THR A 119 -7.38 4.66 22.81
CA THR A 119 -7.40 3.76 23.96
C THR A 119 -6.02 3.55 24.55
N ARG A 120 -4.97 3.51 23.71
CA ARG A 120 -3.58 3.32 24.16
C ARG A 120 -3.09 4.47 25.05
N PHE A 121 -3.54 5.69 24.79
CA PHE A 121 -3.10 6.89 25.50
C PHE A 121 -4.17 7.51 26.40
N ASP A 122 -5.29 6.79 26.57
CA ASP A 122 -6.40 7.25 27.42
C ASP A 122 -6.84 8.69 27.06
N ASP A 123 -7.08 8.90 25.75
CA ASP A 123 -7.40 10.22 25.18
C ASP A 123 -8.91 10.51 25.28
N ASP A 124 -9.32 11.03 26.42
CA ASP A 124 -10.70 11.44 26.74
C ASP A 124 -11.23 12.63 25.91
N LYS A 125 -10.37 13.32 25.18
CA LYS A 125 -10.73 14.46 24.34
C LYS A 125 -10.81 14.14 22.85
N HIS A 126 -10.59 12.89 22.45
CA HIS A 126 -10.61 12.41 21.08
C HIS A 126 -9.64 13.13 20.11
N ILE A 127 -8.60 13.83 20.66
CA ILE A 127 -7.64 14.61 19.84
C ILE A 127 -6.83 13.69 18.94
N LEU A 128 -6.34 12.56 19.49
CA LEU A 128 -5.60 11.57 18.70
C LEU A 128 -6.45 11.01 17.56
N ARG A 129 -7.72 10.72 17.82
CA ARG A 129 -8.66 10.23 16.83
C ARG A 129 -8.84 11.24 15.68
N ILE A 130 -9.00 12.53 16.01
CA ILE A 130 -9.15 13.61 15.02
C ILE A 130 -7.87 13.75 14.18
N VAL A 131 -6.71 13.80 14.82
CA VAL A 131 -5.42 13.92 14.12
C VAL A 131 -5.20 12.70 13.20
N CYS A 132 -5.46 11.48 13.69
CA CYS A 132 -5.40 10.28 12.88
C CYS A 132 -6.31 10.37 11.65
N ALA A 133 -7.57 10.79 11.84
CA ALA A 133 -8.53 10.90 10.76
C ALA A 133 -8.05 11.87 9.67
N VAL A 134 -7.54 13.03 10.06
CA VAL A 134 -7.00 14.02 9.11
C VAL A 134 -5.82 13.45 8.32
N VAL A 135 -4.86 12.82 9.01
CA VAL A 135 -3.68 12.20 8.37
C VAL A 135 -4.09 11.08 7.41
N ILE A 136 -5.01 10.20 7.83
CA ILE A 136 -5.53 9.11 6.99
C ILE A 136 -6.16 9.67 5.71
N LEU A 137 -7.05 10.63 5.84
CA LEU A 137 -7.76 11.18 4.69
C LEU A 137 -6.83 11.89 3.70
N ILE A 138 -5.86 12.65 4.19
CA ILE A 138 -4.89 13.34 3.34
C ILE A 138 -4.05 12.30 2.56
N PHE A 139 -3.33 11.43 3.25
CA PHE A 139 -2.35 10.57 2.60
C PHE A 139 -2.98 9.41 1.82
N PHE A 140 -4.13 8.87 2.25
CA PHE A 140 -4.84 7.91 1.41
C PHE A 140 -5.43 8.52 0.15
N THR A 141 -5.82 9.80 0.16
CA THR A 141 -6.25 10.48 -1.07
C THR A 141 -5.12 10.50 -2.11
N PHE A 142 -3.90 10.83 -1.70
CA PHE A 142 -2.73 10.73 -2.59
C PHE A 142 -2.44 9.28 -3.00
N TYR A 143 -2.51 8.34 -2.07
CA TYR A 143 -2.23 6.95 -2.42
C TYR A 143 -3.27 6.38 -3.40
N VAL A 144 -4.55 6.63 -3.19
CA VAL A 144 -5.63 6.23 -4.11
C VAL A 144 -5.40 6.87 -5.49
N SER A 145 -4.97 8.13 -5.55
CA SER A 145 -4.68 8.79 -6.83
C SER A 145 -3.60 8.07 -7.64
N SER A 146 -2.58 7.48 -7.00
CA SER A 146 -1.59 6.67 -7.69
C SER A 146 -2.19 5.43 -8.37
N GLY A 147 -3.16 4.80 -7.73
CA GLY A 147 -3.94 3.70 -8.32
C GLY A 147 -4.75 4.15 -9.54
N LEU A 148 -5.37 5.34 -9.47
CA LEU A 148 -6.12 5.90 -10.59
C LEU A 148 -5.20 6.23 -11.77
N VAL A 149 -4.02 6.80 -11.54
CA VAL A 149 -2.99 7.03 -12.57
C VAL A 149 -2.53 5.71 -13.18
N SER A 150 -2.26 4.68 -12.37
CA SER A 150 -1.89 3.35 -12.85
C SER A 150 -2.97 2.75 -13.75
N GLY A 151 -4.23 2.83 -13.33
CA GLY A 151 -5.37 2.36 -14.11
C GLY A 151 -5.55 3.11 -15.43
N ALA A 152 -5.40 4.44 -15.40
CA ALA A 152 -5.47 5.25 -16.61
C ALA A 152 -4.35 4.90 -17.61
N LYS A 153 -3.10 4.75 -17.15
CA LYS A 153 -1.98 4.30 -17.97
C LYS A 153 -2.20 2.89 -18.55
N LEU A 154 -2.78 1.98 -17.76
CA LEU A 154 -3.13 0.63 -18.22
C LEU A 154 -4.16 0.66 -19.34
N PHE A 155 -5.28 1.33 -19.15
CA PHE A 155 -6.36 1.40 -20.14
C PHE A 155 -5.93 2.17 -21.40
N GLU A 156 -5.21 3.28 -21.25
CA GLU A 156 -4.62 4.03 -22.37
C GLU A 156 -3.71 3.13 -23.21
N SER A 157 -2.77 2.43 -22.57
CA SER A 157 -1.78 1.59 -23.28
C SER A 157 -2.38 0.32 -23.86
N THR A 158 -3.45 -0.21 -23.26
CA THR A 158 -4.07 -1.47 -23.69
C THR A 158 -5.07 -1.27 -24.80
N PHE A 159 -5.85 -0.18 -24.74
CA PHE A 159 -6.98 0.04 -25.64
C PHE A 159 -6.81 1.27 -26.55
N GLY A 160 -5.71 2.02 -26.43
CA GLY A 160 -5.47 3.23 -27.23
C GLY A 160 -6.45 4.36 -26.95
N ILE A 161 -7.19 4.34 -25.84
CA ILE A 161 -8.11 5.41 -25.46
C ILE A 161 -7.36 6.57 -24.83
N ARG A 162 -7.91 7.79 -24.98
CA ARG A 162 -7.31 8.97 -24.35
C ARG A 162 -7.27 8.83 -22.82
N TYR A 163 -6.20 9.36 -22.23
CA TYR A 163 -5.98 9.31 -20.77
C TYR A 163 -7.19 9.74 -19.93
N ASP A 164 -7.88 10.82 -20.33
CA ASP A 164 -9.04 11.34 -19.60
C ASP A 164 -10.19 10.32 -19.51
N TYR A 165 -10.48 9.64 -20.61
CA TYR A 165 -11.50 8.58 -20.64
C TYR A 165 -11.04 7.33 -19.88
N ALA A 166 -9.76 6.99 -19.99
CA ALA A 166 -9.14 5.89 -19.27
C ALA A 166 -9.23 6.12 -17.75
N LEU A 167 -8.89 7.34 -17.31
CA LEU A 167 -8.96 7.75 -15.91
C LEU A 167 -10.41 7.69 -15.37
N THR A 168 -11.36 8.23 -16.13
CA THR A 168 -12.77 8.22 -15.75
C THR A 168 -13.31 6.79 -15.62
N THR A 169 -13.05 5.94 -16.61
CA THR A 169 -13.50 4.54 -16.62
C THR A 169 -12.87 3.75 -15.46
N GLY A 170 -11.57 3.89 -15.25
CA GLY A 170 -10.84 3.24 -14.16
C GLY A 170 -11.38 3.68 -12.79
N THR A 171 -11.65 4.96 -12.61
CA THR A 171 -12.22 5.49 -11.36
C THR A 171 -13.60 4.90 -11.08
N ILE A 172 -14.48 4.84 -12.06
CA ILE A 172 -15.83 4.26 -11.91
C ILE A 172 -15.74 2.79 -11.50
N ILE A 173 -14.87 2.00 -12.13
CA ILE A 173 -14.68 0.59 -11.82
C ILE A 173 -14.20 0.41 -10.36
N ILE A 174 -13.19 1.16 -9.94
CA ILE A 174 -12.61 1.07 -8.59
C ILE A 174 -13.65 1.46 -7.53
N VAL A 175 -14.36 2.57 -7.75
CA VAL A 175 -15.38 3.05 -6.81
C VAL A 175 -16.53 2.06 -6.72
N ALA A 176 -17.06 1.59 -7.85
CA ALA A 176 -18.15 0.62 -7.88
C ALA A 176 -17.79 -0.69 -7.15
N TYR A 177 -16.57 -1.18 -7.35
CA TYR A 177 -16.07 -2.37 -6.67
C TYR A 177 -16.00 -2.17 -5.15
N THR A 178 -15.51 -1.01 -4.70
CA THR A 178 -15.33 -0.72 -3.26
C THR A 178 -16.65 -0.70 -2.48
N PHE A 179 -17.76 -0.31 -3.11
CA PHE A 179 -19.07 -0.30 -2.45
C PHE A 179 -19.63 -1.68 -2.10
N LEU A 180 -19.13 -2.73 -2.71
CA LEU A 180 -19.70 -4.08 -2.60
C LEU A 180 -19.13 -4.90 -1.44
N GLY A 181 -18.08 -4.44 -0.74
CA GLY A 181 -17.39 -5.26 0.23
C GLY A 181 -17.42 -4.74 1.66
N GLY A 182 -17.28 -5.65 2.62
CA GLY A 182 -16.75 -5.40 3.94
C GLY A 182 -15.36 -6.02 4.03
N TYR A 183 -14.74 -5.99 5.20
CA TYR A 183 -13.37 -6.43 5.41
C TYR A 183 -13.10 -7.88 4.97
N LYS A 184 -14.02 -8.82 5.24
CA LYS A 184 -13.91 -10.21 4.78
C LYS A 184 -13.82 -10.31 3.26
N ALA A 185 -14.70 -9.59 2.55
CA ALA A 185 -14.70 -9.57 1.10
C ALA A 185 -13.37 -9.06 0.56
N VAL A 186 -12.87 -7.93 1.11
CA VAL A 186 -11.58 -7.35 0.74
C VAL A 186 -10.45 -8.34 0.97
N CYS A 187 -10.35 -8.97 2.14
CA CYS A 187 -9.26 -9.92 2.42
C CYS A 187 -9.27 -11.16 1.51
N TRP A 188 -10.43 -11.70 1.15
CA TRP A 188 -10.54 -12.83 0.25
C TRP A 188 -10.23 -12.46 -1.20
N THR A 189 -10.71 -11.32 -1.67
CA THR A 189 -10.33 -10.83 -3.00
C THR A 189 -8.85 -10.50 -3.07
N ASP A 190 -8.28 -9.86 -2.04
CA ASP A 190 -6.85 -9.56 -1.93
C ASP A 190 -5.98 -10.82 -2.05
N MET A 191 -6.40 -11.92 -1.43
CA MET A 191 -5.67 -13.20 -1.52
C MET A 191 -5.59 -13.68 -2.98
N ILE A 192 -6.70 -13.66 -3.70
CA ILE A 192 -6.74 -14.10 -5.11
C ILE A 192 -5.97 -13.12 -5.99
N GLN A 193 -6.15 -11.83 -5.76
CA GLN A 193 -5.44 -10.76 -6.44
C GLN A 193 -3.93 -10.84 -6.23
N GLY A 194 -3.50 -11.10 -4.98
CA GLY A 194 -2.09 -11.31 -4.65
C GLY A 194 -1.47 -12.52 -5.35
N LEU A 195 -2.20 -13.62 -5.46
CA LEU A 195 -1.74 -14.80 -6.22
C LEU A 195 -1.63 -14.50 -7.72
N LEU A 196 -2.59 -13.77 -8.29
CA LEU A 196 -2.54 -13.34 -9.69
C LEU A 196 -1.35 -12.42 -9.96
N MET A 197 -1.09 -11.47 -9.07
CA MET A 197 0.08 -10.57 -9.16
C MET A 197 1.39 -11.35 -9.13
N MET A 198 1.54 -12.28 -8.18
CA MET A 198 2.75 -13.09 -8.06
C MET A 198 2.97 -13.96 -9.30
N MET A 199 1.93 -14.60 -9.82
CA MET A 199 1.99 -15.39 -11.04
C MET A 199 2.47 -14.54 -12.23
N ALA A 200 1.88 -13.37 -12.44
CA ALA A 200 2.24 -12.48 -13.53
C ALA A 200 3.69 -11.98 -13.41
N LEU A 201 4.09 -11.57 -12.21
CA LEU A 201 5.44 -11.11 -11.94
C LEU A 201 6.51 -12.18 -12.14
N ILE A 202 6.20 -13.46 -11.89
CA ILE A 202 7.13 -14.57 -12.12
C ILE A 202 7.20 -14.91 -13.61
N ILE A 203 6.07 -15.03 -14.28
CA ILE A 203 6.00 -15.52 -15.67
C ILE A 203 6.65 -14.53 -16.64
N VAL A 204 6.40 -13.23 -16.51
CA VAL A 204 6.89 -12.23 -17.45
C VAL A 204 8.43 -12.21 -17.54
N PRO A 205 9.20 -12.06 -16.44
CA PRO A 205 10.65 -12.05 -16.54
C PRO A 205 11.25 -13.41 -16.97
N LEU A 206 10.60 -14.53 -16.66
CA LEU A 206 11.05 -15.84 -17.14
C LEU A 206 10.97 -15.95 -18.68
N VAL A 207 9.87 -15.45 -19.26
CA VAL A 207 9.73 -15.43 -20.73
C VAL A 207 10.66 -14.41 -21.36
N MET A 208 10.86 -13.24 -20.71
CA MET A 208 11.89 -12.29 -21.15
C MET A 208 13.29 -12.92 -21.20
N LEU A 209 13.69 -13.66 -20.15
CA LEU A 209 14.96 -14.37 -20.10
C LEU A 209 15.10 -15.39 -21.24
N TYR A 210 14.05 -16.15 -21.51
CA TYR A 210 14.06 -17.11 -22.63
C TYR A 210 14.34 -16.42 -23.97
N HIS A 211 13.67 -15.30 -24.28
CA HIS A 211 13.88 -14.55 -25.51
C HIS A 211 15.23 -13.83 -25.57
N LEU A 212 15.80 -13.47 -24.43
CA LEU A 212 17.12 -12.83 -24.35
C LEU A 212 18.27 -13.83 -24.51
N GLY A 213 18.03 -15.14 -24.36
CA GLY A 213 19.07 -16.17 -24.41
C GLY A 213 19.65 -16.52 -23.03
N GLY A 214 18.94 -16.17 -21.95
CA GLY A 214 19.30 -16.45 -20.57
C GLY A 214 19.86 -15.23 -19.81
N PHE A 215 20.08 -15.42 -18.52
CA PHE A 215 20.49 -14.34 -17.63
C PHE A 215 21.86 -13.75 -17.98
N GLY A 216 22.84 -14.60 -18.31
CA GLY A 216 24.19 -14.16 -18.69
C GLY A 216 24.19 -13.24 -19.90
N GLU A 217 23.47 -13.64 -20.95
CA GLU A 217 23.35 -12.84 -22.19
C GLU A 217 22.64 -11.51 -21.94
N ALA A 218 21.53 -11.54 -21.20
CA ALA A 218 20.83 -10.33 -20.83
C ALA A 218 21.73 -9.33 -20.07
N MET A 219 22.52 -9.82 -19.10
CA MET A 219 23.43 -8.96 -18.34
C MET A 219 24.61 -8.44 -19.20
N ASN A 220 25.07 -9.21 -20.19
CA ASN A 220 26.08 -8.74 -21.14
C ASN A 220 25.54 -7.57 -21.98
N ILE A 221 24.31 -7.68 -22.49
CA ILE A 221 23.66 -6.60 -23.24
C ILE A 221 23.56 -5.35 -22.36
N VAL A 222 23.08 -5.47 -21.11
CA VAL A 222 22.98 -4.31 -20.19
C VAL A 222 24.36 -3.71 -19.93
N ARG A 223 25.40 -4.53 -19.76
CA ARG A 223 26.77 -4.07 -19.53
C ARG A 223 27.32 -3.26 -20.69
N GLU A 224 26.99 -3.63 -21.92
CA GLU A 224 27.44 -2.92 -23.13
C GLU A 224 26.76 -1.56 -23.28
N ILE A 225 25.46 -1.49 -23.05
CA ILE A 225 24.65 -0.27 -23.34
C ILE A 225 24.52 0.66 -22.14
N LYS A 226 24.51 0.12 -20.92
CA LYS A 226 24.28 0.89 -19.68
C LYS A 226 25.00 0.27 -18.49
N PRO A 227 26.35 0.22 -18.51
CA PRO A 227 27.14 -0.47 -17.47
C PRO A 227 26.85 0.00 -16.05
N GLN A 228 26.53 1.28 -15.86
CA GLN A 228 26.15 1.86 -14.59
C GLN A 228 24.86 1.24 -14.01
N ALA A 229 23.97 0.71 -14.83
CA ALA A 229 22.74 0.07 -14.36
C ALA A 229 22.98 -1.22 -13.57
N LEU A 230 24.14 -1.85 -13.73
CA LEU A 230 24.55 -3.05 -13.00
C LEU A 230 25.25 -2.74 -11.67
N SER A 231 25.58 -1.47 -11.41
CA SER A 231 26.21 -1.07 -10.16
C SER A 231 25.19 -0.88 -9.04
N MET A 232 25.51 -1.39 -7.87
CA MET A 232 24.77 -1.13 -6.63
C MET A 232 25.44 -0.10 -5.71
N GLY A 233 26.65 0.36 -6.03
CA GLY A 233 27.41 1.23 -5.12
C GLY A 233 28.36 2.20 -5.81
N GLU A 234 29.01 1.83 -6.90
CA GLU A 234 29.98 2.71 -7.59
C GLU A 234 29.25 3.90 -8.27
N GLY A 235 29.68 5.12 -7.94
CA GLY A 235 29.11 6.34 -8.48
C GLY A 235 27.77 6.74 -7.85
N VAL A 236 27.30 6.02 -6.82
CA VAL A 236 26.02 6.31 -6.16
C VAL A 236 26.25 7.00 -4.83
N GLY A 237 25.57 8.14 -4.62
CA GLY A 237 25.62 8.86 -3.35
C GLY A 237 24.96 8.04 -2.22
N ILE A 238 25.57 8.05 -1.04
CA ILE A 238 25.03 7.38 0.16
C ILE A 238 23.60 7.85 0.49
N ILE A 239 23.25 9.08 0.16
CA ILE A 239 21.92 9.64 0.35
C ILE A 239 20.86 8.88 -0.45
N SER A 240 21.17 8.46 -1.68
CA SER A 240 20.25 7.68 -2.51
C SER A 240 20.02 6.28 -1.93
N ILE A 241 21.06 5.65 -1.41
CA ILE A 241 20.96 4.33 -0.75
C ILE A 241 20.12 4.44 0.52
N ILE A 242 20.39 5.43 1.38
CA ILE A 242 19.60 5.67 2.60
C ILE A 242 18.14 5.94 2.24
N SER A 243 17.88 6.77 1.24
CA SER A 243 16.53 7.11 0.79
C SER A 243 15.77 5.87 0.30
N ALA A 244 16.40 5.01 -0.48
CA ALA A 244 15.80 3.79 -0.97
C ALA A 244 15.53 2.77 0.15
N LEU A 245 16.49 2.53 1.04
CA LEU A 245 16.31 1.65 2.20
C LEU A 245 15.24 2.15 3.18
N ALA A 246 15.10 3.47 3.32
CA ALA A 246 14.16 4.10 4.24
C ALA A 246 12.68 3.83 3.90
N TRP A 247 12.37 3.32 2.69
CA TRP A 247 11.02 2.85 2.36
C TRP A 247 10.52 1.84 3.39
N GLY A 248 11.40 1.03 3.98
CA GLY A 248 11.05 0.07 5.02
C GLY A 248 10.42 0.69 6.27
N LEU A 249 10.77 1.94 6.62
CA LEU A 249 10.19 2.64 7.76
C LEU A 249 8.66 2.85 7.61
N GLY A 250 8.19 2.93 6.38
CA GLY A 250 6.78 3.13 6.09
C GLY A 250 5.87 2.02 6.62
N TYR A 251 6.36 0.77 6.69
CA TYR A 251 5.54 -0.37 7.15
C TYR A 251 4.97 -0.20 8.55
N PHE A 252 5.68 0.45 9.43
CA PHE A 252 5.21 0.68 10.81
C PHE A 252 4.00 1.60 10.91
N GLY A 253 3.71 2.37 9.84
CA GLY A 253 2.68 3.40 9.85
C GLY A 253 1.50 3.17 8.91
N GLN A 254 1.44 2.10 8.13
CA GLN A 254 0.38 1.91 7.13
C GLN A 254 -0.92 1.37 7.75
N PRO A 255 -1.99 2.15 7.89
CA PRO A 255 -3.19 1.70 8.58
C PRO A 255 -3.84 0.47 7.94
N HIS A 256 -3.86 0.40 6.61
CA HIS A 256 -4.43 -0.73 5.87
C HIS A 256 -3.65 -2.04 6.04
N ILE A 257 -2.34 -1.98 6.33
CA ILE A 257 -1.53 -3.15 6.68
C ILE A 257 -1.73 -3.53 8.15
N LEU A 258 -1.63 -2.56 9.05
CA LEU A 258 -1.74 -2.78 10.50
C LEU A 258 -3.10 -3.41 10.89
N VAL A 259 -4.16 -3.05 10.18
CA VAL A 259 -5.48 -3.63 10.41
C VAL A 259 -5.52 -5.14 10.13
N ARG A 260 -4.65 -5.68 9.25
CA ARG A 260 -4.52 -7.12 9.02
C ARG A 260 -3.95 -7.84 10.24
N PHE A 261 -3.06 -7.22 10.97
CA PHE A 261 -2.57 -7.76 12.25
C PHE A 261 -3.68 -7.80 13.31
N MET A 262 -4.53 -6.76 13.35
CA MET A 262 -5.66 -6.70 14.27
C MET A 262 -6.72 -7.78 14.00
N SER A 263 -6.89 -8.18 12.74
CA SER A 263 -7.94 -9.09 12.27
C SER A 263 -7.56 -10.58 12.28
N ILE A 264 -6.28 -10.92 12.45
CA ILE A 264 -5.83 -12.32 12.47
C ILE A 264 -6.48 -13.08 13.63
N ARG A 265 -6.97 -14.30 13.38
CA ARG A 265 -7.78 -15.05 14.34
C ARG A 265 -7.04 -15.37 15.65
N SER A 266 -5.74 -15.63 15.58
CA SER A 266 -4.94 -16.01 16.74
C SER A 266 -3.51 -15.50 16.63
N THR A 267 -2.90 -15.13 17.76
CA THR A 267 -1.47 -14.81 17.83
C THR A 267 -0.58 -15.98 17.45
N LYS A 268 -1.06 -17.23 17.60
CA LYS A 268 -0.36 -18.46 17.19
C LYS A 268 -0.23 -18.57 15.67
N ASP A 269 -1.08 -17.90 14.91
CA ASP A 269 -1.04 -17.89 13.44
C ASP A 269 -0.02 -16.87 12.87
N ILE A 270 0.46 -15.93 13.70
CA ILE A 270 1.35 -14.86 13.26
C ILE A 270 2.66 -15.38 12.67
N PRO A 271 3.38 -16.38 13.24
CA PRO A 271 4.61 -16.89 12.63
C PRO A 271 4.40 -17.45 11.22
N MET A 272 3.30 -18.18 11.00
CA MET A 272 2.95 -18.70 9.66
C MET A 272 2.61 -17.56 8.70
N ALA A 273 1.80 -16.60 9.15
CA ALA A 273 1.46 -15.43 8.35
C ALA A 273 2.71 -14.60 7.98
N THR A 274 3.63 -14.42 8.92
CA THR A 274 4.93 -13.76 8.71
C THR A 274 5.72 -14.46 7.61
N PHE A 275 5.89 -15.77 7.70
CA PHE A 275 6.63 -16.53 6.69
C PHE A 275 6.01 -16.40 5.29
N ILE A 276 4.69 -16.62 5.19
CA ILE A 276 3.97 -16.54 3.91
C ILE A 276 4.04 -15.11 3.33
N GLY A 277 3.79 -14.10 4.15
CA GLY A 277 3.77 -12.71 3.72
C GLY A 277 5.13 -12.23 3.23
N ILE A 278 6.20 -12.54 3.97
CA ILE A 278 7.56 -12.13 3.60
C ILE A 278 8.04 -12.91 2.37
N ALA A 279 7.79 -14.22 2.30
CA ALA A 279 8.17 -15.02 1.13
C ALA A 279 7.47 -14.54 -0.14
N TRP A 280 6.15 -14.30 -0.07
CA TRP A 280 5.36 -13.77 -1.19
C TRP A 280 5.92 -12.41 -1.65
N MET A 281 6.16 -11.52 -0.71
CA MET A 281 6.66 -10.17 -0.97
C MET A 281 8.06 -10.19 -1.59
N ALA A 282 8.98 -10.98 -1.05
CA ALA A 282 10.34 -11.09 -1.57
C ALA A 282 10.35 -11.60 -3.02
N VAL A 283 9.53 -12.61 -3.33
CA VAL A 283 9.38 -13.13 -4.70
C VAL A 283 8.81 -12.06 -5.64
N CYS A 284 7.76 -11.35 -5.23
CA CYS A 284 7.15 -10.30 -6.05
C CYS A 284 8.11 -9.13 -6.31
N LEU A 285 8.79 -8.65 -5.27
CA LEU A 285 9.76 -7.54 -5.40
C LEU A 285 10.97 -7.92 -6.27
N LEU A 286 11.53 -9.12 -6.06
CA LEU A 286 12.62 -9.62 -6.87
C LEU A 286 12.22 -9.71 -8.35
N SER A 287 11.04 -10.26 -8.62
CA SER A 287 10.52 -10.40 -9.99
C SER A 287 10.26 -9.04 -10.64
N ALA A 288 9.72 -8.07 -9.90
CA ALA A 288 9.52 -6.71 -10.38
C ALA A 288 10.85 -6.03 -10.73
N CYS A 289 11.88 -6.18 -9.88
CA CYS A 289 13.23 -5.69 -10.16
C CYS A 289 13.81 -6.34 -11.44
N MET A 290 13.62 -7.65 -11.60
CA MET A 290 14.08 -8.37 -12.80
C MET A 290 13.40 -7.86 -14.06
N ILE A 291 12.10 -7.55 -14.05
CA ILE A 291 11.40 -6.99 -15.19
C ILE A 291 12.04 -5.66 -15.63
N GLY A 292 12.38 -4.78 -14.69
CA GLY A 292 13.03 -3.51 -15.01
C GLY A 292 14.39 -3.68 -15.67
N ILE A 293 15.27 -4.48 -15.06
CA ILE A 293 16.64 -4.72 -15.58
C ILE A 293 16.61 -5.47 -16.93
N LEU A 294 15.83 -6.54 -17.03
CA LEU A 294 15.68 -7.26 -18.30
C LEU A 294 15.02 -6.41 -19.37
N GLY A 295 14.18 -5.45 -18.97
CA GLY A 295 13.56 -4.48 -19.86
C GLY A 295 14.59 -3.63 -20.61
N ILE A 296 15.70 -3.23 -19.94
CA ILE A 296 16.80 -2.50 -20.58
C ILE A 296 17.37 -3.32 -21.74
N ALA A 297 17.72 -4.60 -21.48
CA ALA A 297 18.27 -5.49 -22.51
C ALA A 297 17.26 -5.78 -23.63
N TYR A 298 15.99 -6.00 -23.25
CA TYR A 298 14.94 -6.38 -24.21
C TYR A 298 14.61 -5.24 -25.17
N VAL A 299 14.40 -4.03 -24.65
CA VAL A 299 14.10 -2.83 -25.44
C VAL A 299 15.23 -2.54 -26.43
N HIS A 300 16.48 -2.68 -26.00
CA HIS A 300 17.63 -2.48 -26.87
C HIS A 300 17.77 -3.58 -27.95
N LYS A 301 17.73 -4.86 -27.54
CA LYS A 301 17.93 -6.00 -28.46
C LYS A 301 16.88 -6.03 -29.58
N PHE A 302 15.65 -5.62 -29.30
CA PHE A 302 14.55 -5.64 -30.26
C PHE A 302 14.19 -4.25 -30.81
N GLU A 303 15.07 -3.24 -30.58
CA GLU A 303 14.94 -1.87 -31.11
C GLU A 303 13.56 -1.23 -30.80
N LEU A 304 13.03 -1.47 -29.60
CA LEU A 304 11.73 -0.95 -29.19
C LEU A 304 11.84 0.50 -28.70
N SER A 305 10.74 1.25 -28.80
CA SER A 305 10.63 2.59 -28.24
C SER A 305 9.71 2.56 -27.01
N LEU A 306 10.26 2.81 -25.83
CA LEU A 306 9.52 2.92 -24.58
C LEU A 306 9.53 4.38 -24.11
N GLN A 307 8.41 5.09 -24.29
CA GLN A 307 8.30 6.50 -23.90
C GLN A 307 8.11 6.70 -22.41
N ASP A 308 7.34 5.83 -21.77
CA ASP A 308 7.08 5.86 -20.31
C ASP A 308 7.64 4.56 -19.67
N PRO A 309 8.73 4.65 -18.88
CA PRO A 309 9.34 3.51 -18.22
C PRO A 309 8.37 2.71 -17.34
N GLU A 310 7.37 3.36 -16.73
CA GLU A 310 6.38 2.68 -15.89
C GLU A 310 5.46 1.74 -16.69
N LYS A 311 5.47 1.82 -18.03
CA LYS A 311 4.70 0.93 -18.91
C LYS A 311 5.45 -0.35 -19.33
N ILE A 312 6.68 -0.59 -18.84
CA ILE A 312 7.51 -1.73 -19.29
C ILE A 312 6.79 -3.08 -19.09
N PHE A 313 6.14 -3.30 -17.96
CA PHE A 313 5.38 -4.54 -17.69
C PHE A 313 4.22 -4.70 -18.67
N ILE A 314 3.49 -3.63 -18.98
CA ILE A 314 2.37 -3.63 -19.94
C ILE A 314 2.86 -4.02 -21.33
N VAL A 315 3.92 -3.36 -21.79
CA VAL A 315 4.51 -3.59 -23.11
C VAL A 315 5.03 -5.02 -23.24
N MET A 316 5.76 -5.52 -22.22
CA MET A 316 6.26 -6.90 -22.24
C MET A 316 5.12 -7.92 -22.23
N SER A 317 4.08 -7.69 -21.45
CA SER A 317 2.91 -8.57 -21.40
C SER A 317 2.20 -8.66 -22.77
N GLN A 318 2.10 -7.56 -23.50
CA GLN A 318 1.48 -7.53 -24.82
C GLN A 318 2.36 -8.12 -25.93
N LEU A 319 3.68 -7.95 -25.86
CA LEU A 319 4.62 -8.41 -26.89
C LEU A 319 4.96 -9.89 -26.77
N LEU A 320 5.09 -10.40 -25.53
CA LEU A 320 5.59 -11.75 -25.27
C LEU A 320 4.51 -12.83 -25.32
N PHE A 321 3.25 -12.46 -25.17
CA PHE A 321 2.17 -13.40 -24.97
C PHE A 321 1.05 -13.19 -25.98
N ASN A 322 0.32 -14.27 -26.27
CA ASN A 322 -0.92 -14.13 -27.03
C ASN A 322 -1.95 -13.28 -26.27
N PRO A 323 -2.93 -12.65 -26.95
CA PRO A 323 -3.85 -11.70 -26.34
C PRO A 323 -4.65 -12.24 -25.14
N TRP A 324 -4.96 -13.53 -25.08
CA TRP A 324 -5.67 -14.13 -23.95
C TRP A 324 -4.80 -14.17 -22.69
N ILE A 325 -3.56 -14.64 -22.82
CA ILE A 325 -2.60 -14.68 -21.71
C ILE A 325 -2.22 -13.25 -21.31
N ALA A 326 -1.96 -12.37 -22.28
CA ALA A 326 -1.70 -10.95 -22.02
C ALA A 326 -2.84 -10.32 -21.19
N GLY A 327 -4.09 -10.64 -21.50
CA GLY A 327 -5.25 -10.16 -20.74
C GLY A 327 -5.25 -10.63 -19.28
N ILE A 328 -4.85 -11.87 -19.01
CA ILE A 328 -4.68 -12.39 -17.64
C ILE A 328 -3.55 -11.64 -16.92
N LEU A 329 -2.39 -11.48 -17.57
CA LEU A 329 -1.23 -10.80 -16.99
C LEU A 329 -1.52 -9.31 -16.71
N LEU A 330 -2.20 -8.63 -17.62
CA LEU A 330 -2.61 -7.24 -17.46
C LEU A 330 -3.71 -7.08 -16.39
N SER A 331 -4.56 -8.11 -16.19
CA SER A 331 -5.49 -8.14 -15.07
C SER A 331 -4.78 -8.16 -13.70
N ALA A 332 -3.51 -8.55 -13.65
CA ALA A 332 -2.71 -8.43 -12.43
C ALA A 332 -2.45 -6.97 -12.03
N ILE A 333 -2.37 -6.05 -12.99
CA ILE A 333 -2.29 -4.60 -12.67
C ILE A 333 -3.61 -4.12 -12.09
N LEU A 334 -4.75 -4.51 -12.67
CA LEU A 334 -6.06 -4.21 -12.08
C LEU A 334 -6.19 -4.81 -10.69
N ALA A 335 -5.72 -6.03 -10.49
CA ALA A 335 -5.70 -6.70 -9.20
C ALA A 335 -4.92 -5.89 -8.16
N ALA A 336 -3.73 -5.44 -8.50
CA ALA A 336 -2.89 -4.61 -7.65
C ALA A 336 -3.55 -3.27 -7.29
N ILE A 337 -4.17 -2.61 -8.25
CA ILE A 337 -4.86 -1.34 -8.02
C ILE A 337 -6.09 -1.55 -7.15
N MET A 338 -6.93 -2.54 -7.48
CA MET A 338 -8.21 -2.76 -6.81
C MET A 338 -8.04 -3.26 -5.37
N SER A 339 -7.08 -4.15 -5.09
CA SER A 339 -6.80 -4.63 -3.73
C SER A 339 -6.34 -3.49 -2.81
N THR A 340 -5.45 -2.65 -3.29
CA THR A 340 -4.95 -1.51 -2.51
C THR A 340 -6.02 -0.43 -2.34
N ALA A 341 -6.66 0.00 -3.43
CA ALA A 341 -7.67 1.05 -3.37
C ALA A 341 -8.88 0.66 -2.50
N SER A 342 -9.38 -0.57 -2.62
CA SER A 342 -10.49 -1.04 -1.78
C SER A 342 -10.14 -1.06 -0.29
N SER A 343 -8.92 -1.46 0.04
CA SER A 343 -8.41 -1.49 1.41
C SER A 343 -8.27 -0.08 1.99
N GLN A 344 -7.73 0.86 1.23
CA GLN A 344 -7.54 2.25 1.63
C GLN A 344 -8.86 3.01 1.73
N LEU A 345 -9.76 2.80 0.78
CA LEU A 345 -11.09 3.40 0.79
C LEU A 345 -11.97 2.83 1.92
N LEU A 346 -11.82 1.54 2.27
CA LEU A 346 -12.50 0.96 3.43
C LEU A 346 -12.01 1.59 4.75
N VAL A 347 -10.71 1.78 4.92
CA VAL A 347 -10.15 2.47 6.09
C VAL A 347 -10.60 3.94 6.11
N SER A 348 -10.56 4.64 4.99
CA SER A 348 -11.04 6.03 4.89
C SER A 348 -12.54 6.13 5.23
N SER A 349 -13.35 5.17 4.76
CA SER A 349 -14.77 5.05 5.08
C SER A 349 -15.01 4.88 6.58
N SER A 350 -14.28 3.95 7.22
CA SER A 350 -14.38 3.72 8.67
C SER A 350 -13.95 4.94 9.47
N THR A 351 -12.90 5.61 9.02
CA THR A 351 -12.40 6.84 9.66
C THR A 351 -13.45 7.97 9.63
N ILE A 352 -14.13 8.17 8.51
CA ILE A 352 -15.17 9.20 8.41
C ILE A 352 -16.41 8.81 9.23
N ALA A 353 -16.86 7.57 9.10
CA ALA A 353 -18.12 7.13 9.64
C ALA A 353 -18.06 6.75 11.14
N GLU A 354 -17.11 5.92 11.52
CA GLU A 354 -16.99 5.45 12.92
C GLU A 354 -16.13 6.41 13.75
N ASP A 355 -14.93 6.76 13.26
CA ASP A 355 -13.99 7.51 14.07
C ASP A 355 -14.35 8.98 14.17
N PHE A 356 -14.80 9.59 13.09
CA PHE A 356 -15.14 11.02 13.09
C PHE A 356 -16.62 11.26 13.45
N TYR A 357 -17.56 10.71 12.68
CA TYR A 357 -18.97 11.05 12.88
C TYR A 357 -19.56 10.42 14.14
N LYS A 358 -19.49 9.09 14.28
CA LYS A 358 -20.16 8.37 15.38
C LYS A 358 -19.54 8.70 16.73
N LYS A 359 -18.22 8.65 16.85
CA LYS A 359 -17.52 8.82 18.13
C LYS A 359 -17.40 10.27 18.60
N ILE A 360 -17.37 11.24 17.68
CA ILE A 360 -17.19 12.66 18.03
C ILE A 360 -18.51 13.41 18.08
N PHE A 361 -19.42 13.16 17.13
CA PHE A 361 -20.65 13.95 17.01
C PHE A 361 -21.89 13.27 17.60
N ARG A 362 -22.01 11.94 17.51
CA ARG A 362 -23.25 11.27 17.89
C ARG A 362 -23.05 9.78 18.13
N GLU A 363 -22.95 9.35 19.38
CA GLU A 363 -22.72 7.94 19.74
C GLU A 363 -23.89 7.01 19.35
N ASP A 364 -25.14 7.46 19.47
CA ASP A 364 -26.35 6.69 19.17
C ASP A 364 -26.81 6.92 17.71
N VAL A 365 -26.06 6.37 16.74
CA VAL A 365 -26.41 6.44 15.32
C VAL A 365 -26.77 5.06 14.79
N PRO A 366 -27.91 4.91 14.09
CA PRO A 366 -28.27 3.66 13.42
C PRO A 366 -27.18 3.21 12.42
N SER A 367 -26.87 1.91 12.39
CA SER A 367 -25.82 1.34 11.56
C SER A 367 -25.93 1.68 10.06
N HIS A 368 -27.15 1.82 9.53
CA HIS A 368 -27.36 2.20 8.13
C HIS A 368 -26.91 3.63 7.81
N ILE A 369 -27.02 4.57 8.77
CA ILE A 369 -26.52 5.94 8.61
C ILE A 369 -25.01 5.95 8.59
N VAL A 370 -24.37 5.21 9.51
CA VAL A 370 -22.90 5.06 9.55
C VAL A 370 -22.38 4.50 8.23
N LEU A 371 -23.02 3.45 7.70
CA LEU A 371 -22.65 2.86 6.42
C LEU A 371 -22.82 3.83 5.24
N ASN A 372 -23.90 4.61 5.21
CA ASN A 372 -24.13 5.59 4.15
C ASN A 372 -23.14 6.75 4.20
N LEU A 373 -22.78 7.21 5.39
CA LEU A 373 -21.72 8.20 5.58
C LEU A 373 -20.34 7.67 5.13
N GLY A 374 -20.05 6.41 5.43
CA GLY A 374 -18.86 5.74 4.94
C GLY A 374 -18.79 5.73 3.42
N LYS A 375 -19.89 5.38 2.75
CA LYS A 375 -19.98 5.41 1.28
C LYS A 375 -19.81 6.82 0.70
N LEU A 376 -20.39 7.83 1.34
CA LEU A 376 -20.18 9.22 0.95
C LEU A 376 -18.70 9.63 1.11
N GLY A 377 -18.05 9.18 2.17
CA GLY A 377 -16.62 9.38 2.40
C GLY A 377 -15.75 8.76 1.31
N VAL A 378 -16.06 7.54 0.88
CA VAL A 378 -15.41 6.90 -0.28
C VAL A 378 -15.52 7.75 -1.53
N LEU A 379 -16.72 8.26 -1.83
CA LEU A 379 -16.93 9.14 -2.99
C LEU A 379 -16.13 10.43 -2.90
N LEU A 380 -16.09 11.06 -1.73
CA LEU A 380 -15.33 12.29 -1.51
C LEU A 380 -13.83 12.07 -1.76
N VAL A 381 -13.26 11.03 -1.16
CA VAL A 381 -11.84 10.66 -1.35
C VAL A 381 -11.58 10.35 -2.83
N ALA A 382 -12.45 9.59 -3.48
CA ALA A 382 -12.29 9.22 -4.89
C ALA A 382 -12.35 10.44 -5.83
N VAL A 383 -13.24 11.40 -5.58
CA VAL A 383 -13.33 12.63 -6.38
C VAL A 383 -12.07 13.47 -6.23
N ILE A 384 -11.57 13.66 -5.00
CA ILE A 384 -10.33 14.43 -4.79
C ILE A 384 -9.14 13.69 -5.41
N ALA A 385 -9.05 12.37 -5.24
CA ALA A 385 -8.02 11.55 -5.87
C ALA A 385 -8.06 11.63 -7.40
N PHE A 386 -9.26 11.64 -8.00
CA PHE A 386 -9.45 11.83 -9.43
C PHE A 386 -8.89 13.18 -9.91
N LEU A 387 -9.19 14.26 -9.19
CA LEU A 387 -8.66 15.59 -9.53
C LEU A 387 -7.13 15.65 -9.48
N ILE A 388 -6.51 14.99 -8.49
CA ILE A 388 -5.06 14.87 -8.38
C ILE A 388 -4.48 14.06 -9.56
N SER A 389 -5.23 13.08 -10.07
CA SER A 389 -4.78 12.15 -11.11
C SER A 389 -4.89 12.69 -12.53
N THR A 390 -5.36 13.92 -12.74
CA THR A 390 -5.60 14.49 -14.08
C THR A 390 -4.32 14.77 -14.87
N ASP A 391 -3.18 14.90 -14.20
CA ASP A 391 -1.88 15.04 -14.88
C ASP A 391 -1.37 13.68 -15.37
N LYS A 392 -1.42 13.47 -16.69
CA LYS A 392 -0.96 12.25 -17.35
C LYS A 392 0.54 11.96 -17.20
N ASN A 393 1.34 12.97 -16.89
CA ASN A 393 2.79 12.84 -16.70
C ASN A 393 3.17 12.44 -15.27
N SER A 394 2.19 12.29 -14.39
CA SER A 394 2.44 11.87 -13.01
C SER A 394 3.10 10.49 -12.96
N SER A 395 4.15 10.37 -12.13
CA SER A 395 4.77 9.08 -11.81
C SER A 395 4.00 8.39 -10.70
N VAL A 396 3.62 7.14 -10.93
CA VAL A 396 2.95 6.28 -9.95
C VAL A 396 3.82 6.14 -8.71
N LEU A 397 5.12 5.83 -8.90
CA LEU A 397 6.04 5.65 -7.78
C LEU A 397 6.23 6.91 -6.96
N SER A 398 6.29 8.08 -7.61
CA SER A 398 6.45 9.38 -6.92
C SER A 398 5.25 9.73 -6.04
N ILE A 399 4.03 9.46 -6.52
CA ILE A 399 2.81 9.73 -5.74
C ILE A 399 2.73 8.77 -4.54
N VAL A 400 3.04 7.49 -4.76
CA VAL A 400 3.06 6.47 -3.69
C VAL A 400 4.10 6.84 -2.65
N SER A 401 5.33 7.22 -3.06
CA SER A 401 6.40 7.56 -2.13
C SER A 401 5.99 8.67 -1.16
N TYR A 402 5.30 9.69 -1.65
CA TYR A 402 4.82 10.79 -0.81
C TYR A 402 3.78 10.33 0.23
N ALA A 403 2.78 9.56 -0.18
CA ALA A 403 1.77 9.02 0.72
C ALA A 403 2.38 8.04 1.73
N TRP A 404 3.28 7.17 1.27
CA TRP A 404 4.01 6.22 2.08
C TRP A 404 4.86 6.89 3.16
N ALA A 405 5.56 7.96 2.80
CA ALA A 405 6.34 8.77 3.73
C ALA A 405 5.46 9.44 4.78
N GLY A 406 4.31 9.98 4.37
CA GLY A 406 3.36 10.61 5.26
C GLY A 406 2.89 9.70 6.39
N PHE A 407 2.48 8.48 6.06
CA PHE A 407 2.12 7.47 7.06
C PHE A 407 3.31 6.96 7.85
N GLY A 408 4.44 6.67 7.20
CA GLY A 408 5.64 6.17 7.86
C GLY A 408 6.17 7.13 8.92
N ALA A 409 6.21 8.41 8.60
CA ALA A 409 6.69 9.43 9.52
C ALA A 409 5.69 9.74 10.65
N SER A 410 4.40 9.87 10.32
CA SER A 410 3.38 10.25 11.32
C SER A 410 2.95 9.07 12.19
N PHE A 411 2.45 7.99 11.57
CA PHE A 411 1.96 6.83 12.31
C PHE A 411 3.07 5.85 12.68
N GLY A 412 4.08 5.67 11.82
CA GLY A 412 5.12 4.67 12.03
C GLY A 412 5.93 4.94 13.29
N SER A 413 6.39 6.16 13.49
CA SER A 413 7.08 6.56 14.71
C SER A 413 6.20 6.41 15.95
N VAL A 414 4.94 6.89 15.90
CA VAL A 414 4.00 6.80 17.01
C VAL A 414 3.64 5.35 17.31
N MET A 415 3.41 4.52 16.31
CA MET A 415 3.12 3.08 16.48
C MET A 415 4.29 2.37 17.15
N PHE A 416 5.51 2.60 16.67
CA PHE A 416 6.70 1.99 17.25
C PHE A 416 6.84 2.34 18.73
N PHE A 417 6.88 3.63 19.08
CA PHE A 417 7.02 4.03 20.47
C PHE A 417 5.84 3.61 21.34
N SER A 418 4.61 3.59 20.83
CA SER A 418 3.42 3.17 21.58
C SER A 418 3.47 1.70 22.02
N LEU A 419 4.10 0.84 21.23
CA LEU A 419 4.21 -0.61 21.49
C LEU A 419 5.48 -1.00 22.25
N PHE A 420 6.53 -0.17 22.22
CA PHE A 420 7.84 -0.53 22.77
C PHE A 420 8.32 0.35 23.92
N TRP A 421 7.67 1.50 24.17
CA TRP A 421 8.10 2.42 25.20
C TRP A 421 6.97 2.79 26.17
N SER A 422 7.09 2.28 27.42
CA SER A 422 6.07 2.48 28.46
C SER A 422 5.93 3.94 28.91
N ARG A 423 6.97 4.75 28.71
CA ARG A 423 7.03 6.17 29.11
C ARG A 423 6.34 7.11 28.11
N MET A 424 5.95 6.61 26.94
CA MET A 424 5.28 7.43 25.93
C MET A 424 3.96 8.00 26.44
N THR A 425 3.75 9.29 26.20
CA THR A 425 2.57 10.03 26.68
C THR A 425 1.62 10.39 25.53
N ARG A 426 0.37 10.75 25.86
CA ARG A 426 -0.61 11.28 24.91
C ARG A 426 -0.08 12.49 24.14
N VAL A 427 0.56 13.43 24.85
CA VAL A 427 1.13 14.64 24.24
C VAL A 427 2.23 14.28 23.24
N GLY A 428 3.10 13.33 23.63
CA GLY A 428 4.13 12.81 22.73
C GLY A 428 3.54 12.18 21.47
N ALA A 429 2.45 11.42 21.59
CA ALA A 429 1.77 10.82 20.44
C ALA A 429 1.16 11.87 19.49
N ILE A 430 0.43 12.85 20.03
CA ILE A 430 -0.19 13.93 19.25
C ILE A 430 0.88 14.75 18.52
N LEU A 431 1.88 15.24 19.25
CA LEU A 431 2.92 16.08 18.64
C LEU A 431 3.78 15.30 17.67
N GLY A 432 4.12 14.04 17.96
CA GLY A 432 4.87 13.17 17.05
C GLY A 432 4.13 12.95 15.72
N MET A 433 2.84 12.69 15.77
CA MET A 433 2.02 12.48 14.57
C MET A 433 1.93 13.75 13.72
N ILE A 434 1.65 14.91 14.35
CA ILE A 434 1.55 16.19 13.65
C ILE A 434 2.90 16.59 13.05
N THR A 435 3.99 16.53 13.82
CA THR A 435 5.32 16.93 13.34
C THR A 435 5.86 15.98 12.28
N GLY A 436 5.58 14.67 12.37
CA GLY A 436 5.93 13.70 11.34
C GLY A 436 5.26 14.02 10.00
N ALA A 437 3.94 14.22 10.00
CA ALA A 437 3.19 14.60 8.81
C ALA A 437 3.65 15.97 8.25
N ALA A 438 3.77 16.98 9.11
CA ALA A 438 4.19 18.32 8.70
C ALA A 438 5.61 18.31 8.11
N THR A 439 6.54 17.56 8.71
CA THR A 439 7.92 17.47 8.18
C THR A 439 7.93 16.85 6.79
N VAL A 440 7.16 15.80 6.53
CA VAL A 440 7.07 15.20 5.19
C VAL A 440 6.56 16.21 4.17
N VAL A 441 5.47 16.93 4.48
CA VAL A 441 4.91 17.95 3.59
C VAL A 441 5.91 19.09 3.33
N LEU A 442 6.51 19.62 4.37
CA LEU A 442 7.48 20.73 4.25
C LEU A 442 8.74 20.28 3.53
N TRP A 443 9.27 19.10 3.85
CA TRP A 443 10.48 18.59 3.20
C TRP A 443 10.29 18.39 1.71
N LYS A 444 9.17 17.75 1.32
CA LYS A 444 8.84 17.49 -0.09
C LYS A 444 8.74 18.79 -0.91
N ASN A 445 8.16 19.83 -0.34
CA ASN A 445 7.87 21.06 -1.09
C ASN A 445 8.98 22.12 -1.02
N PHE A 446 9.80 22.12 0.03
CA PHE A 446 10.75 23.21 0.29
C PHE A 446 12.21 22.78 0.43
N ALA A 447 12.49 21.49 0.76
CA ALA A 447 13.85 21.02 0.86
C ALA A 447 14.35 20.52 -0.51
N ASN A 448 15.23 21.27 -1.15
CA ASN A 448 15.91 20.86 -2.37
C ASN A 448 17.02 19.85 -2.06
N SER A 449 16.67 18.74 -1.39
CA SER A 449 17.61 17.68 -1.04
C SER A 449 17.19 16.38 -1.71
N GLY A 450 18.17 15.55 -2.10
CA GLY A 450 17.90 14.21 -2.63
C GLY A 450 17.48 13.19 -1.55
N LEU A 451 17.36 13.61 -0.28
CA LEU A 451 16.97 12.73 0.81
C LEU A 451 15.44 12.54 0.84
N TYR A 452 15.02 11.28 0.82
CA TYR A 452 13.62 10.91 0.88
C TYR A 452 12.94 11.42 2.16
N GLU A 453 11.81 12.11 2.01
CA GLU A 453 11.10 12.83 3.06
C GLU A 453 10.69 12.00 4.28
N ILE A 454 10.60 10.67 4.13
CA ILE A 454 10.32 9.76 5.26
C ILE A 454 11.43 9.80 6.32
N VAL A 455 12.69 9.99 5.90
CA VAL A 455 13.83 9.98 6.81
C VAL A 455 13.76 11.14 7.80
N PRO A 456 13.77 12.42 7.35
CA PRO A 456 13.63 13.54 8.27
C PRO A 456 12.27 13.49 9.01
N GLY A 457 11.20 13.09 8.36
CA GLY A 457 9.87 13.01 8.98
C GLY A 457 9.84 12.03 10.16
N PHE A 458 10.37 10.81 9.98
CA PHE A 458 10.43 9.81 11.04
C PHE A 458 11.36 10.21 12.19
N LEU A 459 12.51 10.80 11.87
CA LEU A 459 13.48 11.26 12.87
C LEU A 459 12.93 12.40 13.71
N VAL A 460 12.37 13.44 13.07
CA VAL A 460 11.77 14.60 13.77
C VAL A 460 10.62 14.13 14.66
N ALA A 461 9.71 13.31 14.14
CA ALA A 461 8.63 12.74 14.93
C ALA A 461 9.15 11.97 16.14
N SER A 462 10.17 11.13 15.97
CA SER A 462 10.78 10.35 17.06
C SER A 462 11.39 11.24 18.15
N VAL A 463 12.13 12.25 17.76
CA VAL A 463 12.74 13.22 18.70
C VAL A 463 11.65 13.97 19.46
N VAL A 464 10.61 14.44 18.78
CA VAL A 464 9.48 15.16 19.41
C VAL A 464 8.71 14.24 20.36
N ILE A 465 8.46 12.98 19.98
CA ILE A 465 7.83 11.98 20.87
C ILE A 465 8.63 11.83 22.18
N ILE A 466 9.95 11.66 22.05
CA ILE A 466 10.83 11.47 23.21
C ILE A 466 10.81 12.71 24.10
N ILE A 467 11.07 13.89 23.54
CA ILE A 467 11.13 15.14 24.30
C ILE A 467 9.78 15.40 24.98
N ALA A 468 8.68 15.42 24.22
CA ALA A 468 7.36 15.70 24.78
C ALA A 468 6.95 14.70 25.86
N SER A 469 7.29 13.41 25.69
CA SER A 469 6.98 12.38 26.67
C SER A 469 7.82 12.52 27.95
N LEU A 470 9.06 12.98 27.86
CA LEU A 470 9.90 13.23 29.04
C LEU A 470 9.40 14.42 29.88
N PHE A 471 8.82 15.44 29.24
CA PHE A 471 8.30 16.64 29.93
C PHE A 471 6.83 16.54 30.34
N THR A 472 6.13 15.44 30.03
CA THR A 472 4.72 15.23 30.37
C THR A 472 4.53 13.93 31.18
N ASN A 473 3.40 13.82 31.87
CA ASN A 473 3.13 12.66 32.72
C ASN A 473 2.34 11.58 31.98
N VAL A 474 2.75 10.33 32.17
CA VAL A 474 2.01 9.16 31.70
C VAL A 474 0.77 8.96 32.61
N ARG A 475 -0.40 8.83 31.99
CA ARG A 475 -1.63 8.50 32.74
C ARG A 475 -1.55 7.08 33.30
N SER A 476 -2.16 6.86 34.45
CA SER A 476 -2.15 5.55 35.15
C SER A 476 -2.78 4.44 34.29
N GLY A 477 -3.89 4.74 33.61
CA GLY A 477 -4.54 3.81 32.68
C GLY A 477 -3.63 3.41 31.52
N THR A 478 -2.91 4.34 30.93
CA THR A 478 -1.92 4.12 29.85
C THR A 478 -0.82 3.13 30.28
N LYS A 479 -0.29 3.31 31.51
CA LYS A 479 0.77 2.45 32.06
C LYS A 479 0.24 1.05 32.36
N ALA A 480 -0.91 0.95 33.01
CA ALA A 480 -1.55 -0.33 33.34
C ALA A 480 -1.87 -1.16 32.12
N ALA A 481 -2.42 -0.54 31.06
CA ALA A 481 -2.72 -1.20 29.79
C ALA A 481 -1.44 -1.73 29.11
N TYR A 482 -0.36 -0.97 29.14
CA TYR A 482 0.93 -1.39 28.58
C TYR A 482 1.51 -2.59 29.36
N GLU A 483 1.52 -2.54 30.68
CA GLU A 483 2.00 -3.64 31.55
C GLU A 483 1.16 -4.92 31.35
N LYS A 484 -0.17 -4.77 31.19
CA LYS A 484 -1.06 -5.89 30.89
C LYS A 484 -0.72 -6.50 29.52
N MET A 485 -0.48 -5.68 28.50
CA MET A 485 -0.04 -6.16 27.18
C MET A 485 1.25 -6.99 27.28
N LEU A 486 2.23 -6.55 28.07
CA LEU A 486 3.48 -7.28 28.25
C LEU A 486 3.31 -8.63 28.93
N LYS A 487 2.31 -8.79 29.81
CA LYS A 487 2.02 -10.08 30.49
C LYS A 487 1.36 -11.09 29.56
N GLU A 488 0.71 -10.61 28.47
CA GLU A 488 0.02 -11.45 27.49
C GLU A 488 0.93 -11.83 26.28
N LEU A 489 2.16 -11.28 26.20
CA LEU A 489 3.14 -11.59 25.16
C LEU A 489 3.83 -12.93 25.41
#